data_59863de4e15a5808cb61d2a16ff4dab6
#
_entry.id   59863de4e15a5808cb61d2a16ff4dab6
#
_cell.length_a   1.000
_cell.length_b   1.000
_cell.length_c   1.000
_cell.angle_alpha   90.00
_cell.angle_beta   90.00
_cell.angle_gamma   90.00
#
_symmetry.space_group_name_H-M   'P 1'
#
loop_
_entity.id
_entity.type
_entity.pdbx_description
1 polymer ?
#
loop_
_entity_poly.entity_id
_entity_poly.type
_entity_poly.pdbx_seq_one_letter_code
_entity_poly.pdbx_strand_id
1 'polypeptide(L)'
;MIIEDEILILKEVKYNDNDKILHALSKNNGKIQVLSRGCRKSKSPLINISQIMAYSKCQLYVSKDMYILNGGELIDNFYNIRSKITAFLHGSYILELLSYISQENDIDGKAFEMTVRLFQILNDIEEDEDKIENIISIYELKLISMLGYRPQLKECVICEEKLNKDLSYVLNIKDGGIQCAHCIEQMRGTQYVHSNNNSVNININNNIGKNDISYKNIVLLNNMLVSKLDDNDIISEVSDIIRILIKNYLFYHIGKSDFTTLNLLRKGV
;
A
#
# COMPACT_ATOMS: atom_id res chain seq x y z
N MET A 1 29.63 3.81 13.93
CA MET A 1 29.84 2.99 12.70
C MET A 1 29.15 3.70 11.56
N ILE A 2 29.77 3.75 10.38
CA ILE A 2 29.12 4.30 9.16
C ILE A 2 28.70 3.10 8.32
N ILE A 3 27.48 3.15 7.79
CA ILE A 3 26.92 2.17 6.85
C ILE A 3 26.53 2.88 5.56
N GLU A 4 26.52 2.15 4.46
CA GLU A 4 25.91 2.60 3.21
C GLU A 4 24.56 1.90 3.03
N ASP A 5 23.53 2.65 2.66
CA ASP A 5 22.20 2.12 2.43
C ASP A 5 21.44 2.93 1.38
N GLU A 6 20.52 2.28 0.69
CA GLU A 6 19.56 2.94 -0.20
C GLU A 6 18.31 3.32 0.62
N ILE A 7 17.91 4.57 0.53
CA ILE A 7 16.76 5.10 1.27
C ILE A 7 15.81 5.89 0.37
N LEU A 8 14.51 5.79 0.67
CA LEU A 8 13.45 6.62 0.11
C LEU A 8 12.86 7.48 1.22
N ILE A 9 12.85 8.80 1.04
CA ILE A 9 12.33 9.72 2.06
C ILE A 9 10.79 9.72 2.03
N LEU A 10 10.18 9.25 3.13
CA LEU A 10 8.73 9.20 3.31
C LEU A 10 8.14 10.51 3.83
N LYS A 11 8.85 11.14 4.78
CA LYS A 11 8.40 12.38 5.45
C LYS A 11 9.60 13.16 5.93
N GLU A 12 9.47 14.48 5.93
CA GLU A 12 10.45 15.40 6.53
C GLU A 12 9.81 16.24 7.63
N VAL A 13 10.56 16.48 8.69
CA VAL A 13 10.17 17.34 9.80
C VAL A 13 11.27 18.37 10.04
N LYS A 14 10.93 19.63 10.12
CA LYS A 14 11.89 20.69 10.51
C LYS A 14 12.37 20.40 11.94
N TYR A 15 13.69 20.42 12.10
CA TYR A 15 14.37 20.28 13.37
C TYR A 15 15.35 21.42 13.50
N ASN A 16 15.52 22.20 14.41
CA ASN A 16 16.35 23.40 14.47
C ASN A 16 16.25 24.32 13.19
N ASP A 17 17.04 25.35 13.14
CA ASP A 17 17.00 26.33 12.05
C ASP A 17 17.45 25.77 10.70
N ASN A 18 18.44 24.88 10.71
CA ASN A 18 19.11 24.38 9.51
C ASN A 18 18.98 22.87 9.29
N ASP A 19 18.34 22.15 10.19
CA ASP A 19 18.30 20.69 10.21
C ASP A 19 16.91 20.16 9.88
N LYS A 20 16.85 18.88 9.50
CA LYS A 20 15.61 18.11 9.36
C LYS A 20 15.78 16.74 10.04
N ILE A 21 14.69 16.21 10.59
CA ILE A 21 14.52 14.78 10.82
C ILE A 21 13.75 14.22 9.63
N LEU A 22 14.35 13.22 8.99
CA LEU A 22 13.78 12.50 7.85
C LEU A 22 13.27 11.14 8.35
N HIS A 23 12.03 10.81 8.00
CA HIS A 23 11.54 9.45 8.11
C HIS A 23 11.75 8.79 6.75
N ALA A 24 12.52 7.74 6.69
CA ALA A 24 12.88 7.09 5.45
C ALA A 24 12.57 5.59 5.50
N LEU A 25 12.25 5.04 4.35
CA LEU A 25 12.26 3.61 4.10
C LEU A 25 13.68 3.25 3.63
N SER A 26 14.33 2.38 4.36
CA SER A 26 15.65 1.84 4.05
C SER A 26 15.50 0.45 3.43
N LYS A 27 16.34 0.14 2.48
CA LYS A 27 16.37 -1.17 1.82
C LYS A 27 16.74 -2.30 2.79
N ASN A 28 17.65 -2.03 3.74
CA ASN A 28 18.22 -3.04 4.61
C ASN A 28 17.78 -2.92 6.08
N ASN A 29 17.18 -1.78 6.48
CA ASN A 29 16.88 -1.49 7.89
C ASN A 29 15.42 -1.12 8.14
N GLY A 30 14.51 -1.33 7.15
CA GLY A 30 13.11 -0.99 7.28
C GLY A 30 12.89 0.52 7.41
N LYS A 31 11.97 0.94 8.27
CA LYS A 31 11.73 2.36 8.53
C LYS A 31 12.77 2.90 9.50
N ILE A 32 13.47 3.97 9.09
CA ILE A 32 14.50 4.61 9.90
C ILE A 32 14.23 6.10 10.09
N GLN A 33 14.75 6.64 11.18
CA GLN A 33 14.81 8.08 11.41
C GLN A 33 16.23 8.58 11.16
N VAL A 34 16.39 9.61 10.34
CA VAL A 34 17.67 10.14 9.91
C VAL A 34 17.74 11.64 10.20
N LEU A 35 18.70 12.05 11.04
CA LEU A 35 19.00 13.45 11.26
C LEU A 35 19.88 13.98 10.12
N SER A 36 19.36 14.91 9.34
CA SER A 36 20.09 15.61 8.28
C SER A 36 20.50 17.00 8.75
N ARG A 37 21.76 17.13 9.20
CA ARG A 37 22.30 18.38 9.75
C ARG A 37 22.66 19.37 8.65
N GLY A 38 22.24 20.61 8.80
CA GLY A 38 22.58 21.69 7.86
C GLY A 38 21.95 21.55 6.48
N CYS A 39 21.03 20.60 6.26
CA CYS A 39 20.44 20.35 4.95
C CYS A 39 19.57 21.49 4.42
N ARG A 40 19.19 22.45 5.27
CA ARG A 40 18.42 23.65 4.89
C ARG A 40 19.27 24.86 4.53
N LYS A 41 20.60 24.79 4.71
CA LYS A 41 21.52 25.84 4.27
C LYS A 41 21.59 25.87 2.74
N SER A 42 21.56 27.05 2.13
CA SER A 42 21.48 27.24 0.67
C SER A 42 22.58 26.55 -0.15
N LYS A 43 23.74 26.29 0.42
CA LYS A 43 24.87 25.61 -0.23
C LYS A 43 25.10 24.19 0.31
N SER A 44 24.16 23.61 1.00
CA SER A 44 24.32 22.28 1.57
C SER A 44 24.32 21.20 0.48
N PRO A 45 25.27 20.26 0.48
CA PRO A 45 25.26 19.12 -0.43
C PRO A 45 24.12 18.15 -0.11
N LEU A 46 23.50 18.27 1.08
CA LEU A 46 22.43 17.39 1.54
C LEU A 46 21.02 17.84 1.10
N ILE A 47 20.87 18.99 0.42
CA ILE A 47 19.55 19.53 0.06
C ILE A 47 18.73 18.53 -0.72
N ASN A 48 19.29 17.98 -1.81
CA ASN A 48 18.56 17.14 -2.75
C ASN A 48 18.20 15.76 -2.15
N ILE A 49 19.11 15.19 -1.39
CA ILE A 49 18.91 13.87 -0.75
C ILE A 49 18.06 13.94 0.53
N SER A 50 17.69 15.14 0.97
CA SER A 50 16.84 15.39 2.16
C SER A 50 15.45 15.89 1.81
N GLN A 51 15.01 15.73 0.56
CA GLN A 51 13.66 16.08 0.11
C GLN A 51 12.73 14.87 0.21
N ILE A 52 11.44 15.15 0.41
CA ILE A 52 10.41 14.11 0.33
C ILE A 52 10.44 13.47 -1.06
N MET A 53 10.20 12.16 -1.16
CA MET A 53 10.32 11.33 -2.38
C MET A 53 11.77 11.13 -2.89
N ALA A 54 12.80 11.72 -2.29
CA ALA A 54 14.16 11.49 -2.74
C ALA A 54 14.55 10.02 -2.50
N TYR A 55 14.98 9.34 -3.56
CA TYR A 55 15.61 8.02 -3.54
C TYR A 55 17.11 8.18 -3.70
N SER A 56 17.88 7.75 -2.73
CA SER A 56 19.30 8.07 -2.62
C SER A 56 20.10 6.91 -2.02
N LYS A 57 21.34 6.78 -2.47
CA LYS A 57 22.35 5.95 -1.79
C LYS A 57 23.07 6.83 -0.76
N CYS A 58 22.88 6.54 0.52
CA CYS A 58 23.33 7.39 1.62
C CYS A 58 24.39 6.73 2.48
N GLN A 59 25.31 7.54 2.99
CA GLN A 59 26.21 7.19 4.08
C GLN A 59 25.57 7.63 5.40
N LEU A 60 25.25 6.67 6.24
CA LEU A 60 24.56 6.85 7.50
C LEU A 60 25.47 6.51 8.68
N TYR A 61 25.67 7.45 9.59
CA TYR A 61 26.31 7.17 10.86
C TYR A 61 25.28 6.63 11.84
N VAL A 62 25.52 5.42 12.34
CA VAL A 62 24.61 4.75 13.29
C VAL A 62 24.83 5.33 14.69
N SER A 63 23.84 6.00 15.24
CA SER A 63 23.76 6.48 16.62
C SER A 63 22.83 5.57 17.44
N LYS A 64 22.71 5.80 18.75
CA LYS A 64 21.88 4.96 19.64
C LYS A 64 20.40 5.00 19.25
N ASP A 65 19.89 6.19 18.93
CA ASP A 65 18.44 6.41 18.80
C ASP A 65 18.02 6.79 17.37
N MET A 66 18.96 7.14 16.49
CA MET A 66 18.68 7.50 15.11
C MET A 66 19.95 7.43 14.24
N TYR A 67 19.76 7.48 12.93
CA TYR A 67 20.85 7.61 11.98
C TYR A 67 21.18 9.09 11.75
N ILE A 68 22.42 9.39 11.42
CA ILE A 68 22.86 10.73 11.02
C ILE A 68 23.32 10.67 9.57
N LEU A 69 22.74 11.51 8.72
CA LEU A 69 23.12 11.61 7.31
C LEU A 69 24.48 12.29 7.18
N ASN A 70 25.48 11.53 6.77
CA ASN A 70 26.85 12.00 6.58
C ASN A 70 27.08 12.52 5.14
N GLY A 71 26.41 11.92 4.16
CA GLY A 71 26.46 12.25 2.75
C GLY A 71 25.69 11.24 1.92
N GLY A 72 25.70 11.40 0.62
CA GLY A 72 25.07 10.45 -0.29
C GLY A 72 24.97 10.97 -1.70
N GLU A 73 24.52 10.10 -2.58
CA GLU A 73 24.24 10.35 -3.99
C GLU A 73 22.73 10.22 -4.24
N LEU A 74 22.13 11.24 -4.85
CA LEU A 74 20.76 11.19 -5.30
C LEU A 74 20.68 10.26 -6.52
N ILE A 75 19.86 9.20 -6.42
CA ILE A 75 19.61 8.29 -7.53
C ILE A 75 18.45 8.83 -8.37
N ASP A 76 17.33 9.18 -7.71
CA ASP A 76 16.16 9.78 -8.38
C ASP A 76 15.37 10.65 -7.37
N ASN A 77 14.79 11.73 -7.86
CA ASN A 77 13.86 12.57 -7.07
C ASN A 77 12.44 12.55 -7.61
N PHE A 78 12.19 11.72 -8.64
CA PHE A 78 10.89 11.52 -9.30
C PHE A 78 10.21 12.85 -9.64
N TYR A 79 10.98 13.75 -10.27
CA TYR A 79 10.60 15.14 -10.48
C TYR A 79 9.29 15.29 -11.25
N ASN A 80 9.05 14.45 -12.27
CA ASN A 80 7.87 14.53 -13.11
C ASN A 80 6.56 14.21 -12.36
N ILE A 81 6.61 13.44 -11.27
CA ILE A 81 5.44 13.20 -10.43
C ILE A 81 4.83 14.52 -9.95
N ARG A 82 5.68 15.52 -9.61
CA ARG A 82 5.24 16.80 -9.05
C ARG A 82 4.49 17.68 -10.04
N SER A 83 4.64 17.44 -11.34
CA SER A 83 3.92 18.17 -12.40
C SER A 83 2.57 17.54 -12.75
N LYS A 84 2.26 16.36 -12.22
CA LYS A 84 1.06 15.54 -12.48
C LYS A 84 0.28 15.42 -11.18
N ILE A 85 -0.87 16.08 -11.08
CA ILE A 85 -1.59 16.18 -9.79
C ILE A 85 -2.05 14.81 -9.28
N THR A 86 -2.57 13.95 -10.14
CA THR A 86 -3.04 12.61 -9.78
C THR A 86 -1.88 11.74 -9.30
N ALA A 87 -0.78 11.69 -10.08
CA ALA A 87 0.42 10.94 -9.70
C ALA A 87 1.03 11.45 -8.38
N PHE A 88 1.04 12.78 -8.16
CA PHE A 88 1.56 13.38 -6.94
C PHE A 88 0.73 13.02 -5.70
N LEU A 89 -0.60 13.07 -5.81
CA LEU A 89 -1.50 12.73 -4.70
C LEU A 89 -1.42 11.24 -4.37
N HIS A 90 -1.42 10.38 -5.37
CA HIS A 90 -1.25 8.93 -5.16
C HIS A 90 0.14 8.57 -4.62
N GLY A 91 1.21 9.16 -5.14
CA GLY A 91 2.56 9.00 -4.59
C GLY A 91 2.64 9.44 -3.13
N SER A 92 2.04 10.58 -2.79
CA SER A 92 1.98 11.09 -1.42
C SER A 92 1.17 10.15 -0.50
N TYR A 93 0.07 9.58 -1.00
CA TYR A 93 -0.69 8.57 -0.29
C TYR A 93 0.16 7.33 0.02
N ILE A 94 0.93 6.84 -0.96
CA ILE A 94 1.80 5.68 -0.74
C ILE A 94 2.88 5.99 0.31
N LEU A 95 3.46 7.18 0.32
CA LEU A 95 4.40 7.57 1.38
C LEU A 95 3.73 7.61 2.77
N GLU A 96 2.50 8.12 2.86
CA GLU A 96 1.72 8.15 4.11
C GLU A 96 1.39 6.72 4.57
N LEU A 97 0.95 5.84 3.65
CA LEU A 97 0.67 4.43 3.91
C LEU A 97 1.92 3.71 4.43
N LEU A 98 3.05 3.82 3.73
CA LEU A 98 4.32 3.21 4.15
C LEU A 98 4.80 3.76 5.49
N SER A 99 4.66 5.06 5.72
CA SER A 99 5.01 5.67 7.01
C SER A 99 4.19 5.09 8.16
N TYR A 100 2.96 4.66 7.89
CA TYR A 100 2.07 4.05 8.89
C TYR A 100 2.39 2.57 9.13
N ILE A 101 2.52 1.76 8.07
CA ILE A 101 2.64 0.31 8.18
C ILE A 101 4.06 -0.17 8.49
N SER A 102 5.08 0.60 8.10
CA SER A 102 6.48 0.17 8.26
C SER A 102 6.96 0.32 9.69
N GLN A 103 7.69 -0.70 10.15
CA GLN A 103 8.37 -0.70 11.44
C GLN A 103 9.90 -0.77 11.24
N GLU A 104 10.66 -0.48 12.29
CA GLU A 104 12.11 -0.64 12.27
C GLU A 104 12.45 -2.12 12.12
N ASN A 105 13.37 -2.43 11.24
CA ASN A 105 13.86 -3.78 10.92
C ASN A 105 12.82 -4.78 10.39
N ASP A 106 11.63 -4.33 9.95
CA ASP A 106 10.52 -5.22 9.59
C ASP A 106 10.17 -5.19 8.08
N ILE A 107 10.97 -4.53 7.23
CA ILE A 107 10.68 -4.49 5.80
C ILE A 107 11.60 -5.42 5.03
N ASP A 108 10.97 -6.38 4.35
CA ASP A 108 11.59 -7.13 3.26
C ASP A 108 12.06 -6.13 2.17
N GLY A 109 13.33 -6.20 1.77
CA GLY A 109 13.90 -5.39 0.69
C GLY A 109 13.10 -5.44 -0.61
N LYS A 110 12.30 -6.49 -0.82
CA LYS A 110 11.36 -6.59 -1.96
C LYS A 110 10.26 -5.53 -1.92
N ALA A 111 9.73 -5.20 -0.73
CA ALA A 111 8.74 -4.12 -0.58
C ALA A 111 9.37 -2.76 -0.91
N PHE A 112 10.62 -2.54 -0.50
CA PHE A 112 11.39 -1.35 -0.89
C PHE A 112 11.55 -1.26 -2.41
N GLU A 113 12.04 -2.32 -3.05
CA GLU A 113 12.25 -2.37 -4.51
C GLU A 113 10.94 -2.18 -5.29
N MET A 114 9.86 -2.80 -4.85
CA MET A 114 8.52 -2.62 -5.42
C MET A 114 8.05 -1.17 -5.31
N THR A 115 8.31 -0.51 -4.17
CA THR A 115 7.96 0.89 -3.96
C THR A 115 8.75 1.81 -4.89
N VAL A 116 10.06 1.63 -4.98
CA VAL A 116 10.91 2.41 -5.91
C VAL A 116 10.41 2.22 -7.34
N ARG A 117 10.08 0.97 -7.74
CA ARG A 117 9.53 0.70 -9.07
C ARG A 117 8.20 1.41 -9.32
N LEU A 118 7.30 1.44 -8.33
CA LEU A 118 6.07 2.21 -8.43
C LEU A 118 6.34 3.69 -8.70
N PHE A 119 7.26 4.31 -7.97
CA PHE A 119 7.61 5.72 -8.15
C PHE A 119 8.23 5.99 -9.53
N GLN A 120 9.04 5.07 -10.07
CA GLN A 120 9.52 5.15 -11.45
C GLN A 120 8.37 5.14 -12.45
N ILE A 121 7.42 4.21 -12.30
CA ILE A 121 6.24 4.14 -13.17
C ILE A 121 5.43 5.44 -13.10
N LEU A 122 5.14 5.95 -11.89
CA LEU A 122 4.40 7.20 -11.70
C LEU A 122 5.15 8.42 -12.28
N ASN A 123 6.48 8.40 -12.27
CA ASN A 123 7.31 9.43 -12.85
C ASN A 123 7.20 9.48 -14.38
N ASP A 124 7.09 8.32 -15.02
CA ASP A 124 7.17 8.17 -16.47
C ASP A 124 5.78 8.09 -17.13
N ILE A 125 4.73 7.71 -16.38
CA ILE A 125 3.37 7.57 -16.91
C ILE A 125 2.80 8.92 -17.36
N GLU A 126 2.00 8.93 -18.43
CA GLU A 126 1.14 10.06 -18.76
C GLU A 126 0.06 10.24 -17.69
N GLU A 127 -0.51 11.46 -17.57
CA GLU A 127 -1.54 11.73 -16.58
C GLU A 127 -2.88 11.13 -17.03
N ASP A 128 -3.07 9.86 -16.69
CA ASP A 128 -4.27 9.06 -16.89
C ASP A 128 -4.72 8.56 -15.50
N GLU A 129 -5.81 9.14 -15.00
CA GLU A 129 -6.31 8.89 -13.65
C GLU A 129 -6.65 7.42 -13.43
N ASP A 130 -7.41 6.82 -14.33
CA ASP A 130 -7.82 5.41 -14.23
C ASP A 130 -6.62 4.47 -14.24
N LYS A 131 -5.67 4.73 -15.12
CA LYS A 131 -4.46 3.92 -15.22
C LYS A 131 -3.61 4.02 -13.96
N ILE A 132 -3.47 5.24 -13.41
CA ILE A 132 -2.73 5.47 -12.16
C ILE A 132 -3.43 4.73 -11.00
N GLU A 133 -4.76 4.87 -10.84
CA GLU A 133 -5.52 4.20 -9.80
C GLU A 133 -5.43 2.67 -9.89
N ASN A 134 -5.45 2.12 -11.11
CA ASN A 134 -5.30 0.70 -11.34
C ASN A 134 -3.93 0.18 -10.91
N ILE A 135 -2.85 0.90 -11.24
CA ILE A 135 -1.49 0.58 -10.81
C ILE A 135 -1.35 0.65 -9.28
N ILE A 136 -1.92 1.68 -8.66
CA ILE A 136 -1.96 1.82 -7.20
C ILE A 136 -2.67 0.63 -6.55
N SER A 137 -3.80 0.19 -7.10
CA SER A 137 -4.54 -0.97 -6.57
C SER A 137 -3.75 -2.28 -6.70
N ILE A 138 -3.02 -2.48 -7.80
CA ILE A 138 -2.11 -3.62 -7.95
C ILE A 138 -1.00 -3.56 -6.89
N TYR A 139 -0.43 -2.39 -6.67
CA TYR A 139 0.58 -2.19 -5.64
C TYR A 139 0.03 -2.47 -4.23
N GLU A 140 -1.16 -1.95 -3.89
CA GLU A 140 -1.82 -2.17 -2.60
C GLU A 140 -2.05 -3.67 -2.32
N LEU A 141 -2.55 -4.41 -3.32
CA LEU A 141 -2.76 -5.86 -3.19
C LEU A 141 -1.46 -6.64 -2.97
N LYS A 142 -0.41 -6.27 -3.68
CA LYS A 142 0.92 -6.88 -3.49
C LYS A 142 1.51 -6.51 -2.13
N LEU A 143 1.42 -5.25 -1.73
CA LEU A 143 1.95 -4.77 -0.47
C LEU A 143 1.28 -5.48 0.72
N ILE A 144 -0.06 -5.55 0.76
CA ILE A 144 -0.77 -6.23 1.84
C ILE A 144 -0.44 -7.73 1.89
N SER A 145 -0.17 -8.33 0.72
CA SER A 145 0.27 -9.72 0.64
C SER A 145 1.67 -9.95 1.19
N MET A 146 2.58 -8.99 1.02
CA MET A 146 3.93 -9.02 1.61
C MET A 146 3.87 -8.85 3.13
N LEU A 147 2.87 -8.12 3.65
CA LEU A 147 2.62 -7.98 5.10
C LEU A 147 1.99 -9.22 5.74
N GLY A 148 1.83 -10.31 5.00
CA GLY A 148 1.28 -11.59 5.50
C GLY A 148 -0.22 -11.76 5.32
N TYR A 149 -0.93 -10.78 4.78
CA TYR A 149 -2.38 -10.84 4.54
C TYR A 149 -2.71 -11.15 3.08
N ARG A 150 -2.02 -12.14 2.50
CA ARG A 150 -2.32 -12.57 1.13
C ARG A 150 -3.69 -13.22 1.08
N PRO A 151 -4.65 -12.74 0.25
CA PRO A 151 -5.96 -13.34 0.17
C PRO A 151 -5.89 -14.75 -0.42
N GLN A 152 -6.67 -15.71 0.20
CA GLN A 152 -6.89 -17.03 -0.35
C GLN A 152 -7.90 -16.94 -1.49
N LEU A 153 -7.45 -17.15 -2.72
CA LEU A 153 -8.25 -16.95 -3.94
C LEU A 153 -8.42 -18.25 -4.75
N LYS A 154 -7.93 -19.39 -4.26
CA LYS A 154 -7.98 -20.67 -4.99
C LYS A 154 -9.08 -21.61 -4.51
N GLU A 155 -9.54 -21.41 -3.29
CA GLU A 155 -10.53 -22.24 -2.62
C GLU A 155 -11.29 -21.43 -1.58
N CYS A 156 -12.48 -21.89 -1.21
CA CYS A 156 -13.30 -21.27 -0.18
C CYS A 156 -12.62 -21.35 1.18
N VAL A 157 -12.52 -20.22 1.91
CA VAL A 157 -11.88 -20.14 3.23
C VAL A 157 -12.65 -20.88 4.33
N ILE A 158 -13.88 -21.36 4.06
CA ILE A 158 -14.73 -22.05 5.04
C ILE A 158 -14.77 -23.57 4.79
N CYS A 159 -15.09 -24.01 3.54
CA CYS A 159 -15.26 -25.44 3.22
C CYS A 159 -14.12 -26.00 2.36
N GLU A 160 -13.12 -25.19 2.01
CA GLU A 160 -11.95 -25.57 1.20
C GLU A 160 -12.31 -26.07 -0.22
N GLU A 161 -13.58 -25.87 -0.65
CA GLU A 161 -13.99 -26.18 -2.01
C GLU A 161 -13.21 -25.30 -3.01
N LYS A 162 -12.62 -25.96 -4.01
CA LYS A 162 -11.81 -25.28 -5.02
C LYS A 162 -12.66 -24.29 -5.84
N LEU A 163 -12.01 -23.22 -6.27
CA LEU A 163 -12.63 -22.21 -7.12
C LEU A 163 -13.29 -22.83 -8.35
N ASN A 164 -14.57 -22.56 -8.54
CA ASN A 164 -15.40 -23.06 -9.64
C ASN A 164 -16.13 -21.90 -10.33
N LYS A 165 -16.07 -21.88 -11.67
CA LYS A 165 -16.69 -20.82 -12.50
C LYS A 165 -18.22 -20.73 -12.38
N ASP A 166 -18.86 -21.84 -11.97
CA ASP A 166 -20.32 -21.95 -11.89
C ASP A 166 -20.86 -21.52 -10.52
N LEU A 167 -20.00 -21.14 -9.58
CA LEU A 167 -20.37 -20.68 -8.24
C LEU A 167 -20.20 -19.18 -8.11
N SER A 168 -21.02 -18.59 -7.24
CA SER A 168 -20.88 -17.21 -6.80
C SER A 168 -20.02 -17.13 -5.53
N TYR A 169 -19.31 -16.03 -5.35
CA TYR A 169 -18.40 -15.80 -4.24
C TYR A 169 -18.56 -14.42 -3.64
N VAL A 170 -18.14 -14.29 -2.40
CA VAL A 170 -17.83 -13.00 -1.77
C VAL A 170 -16.37 -12.97 -1.34
N LEU A 171 -15.75 -11.82 -1.34
CA LEU A 171 -14.47 -11.62 -0.67
C LEU A 171 -14.73 -11.46 0.83
N ASN A 172 -14.49 -12.53 1.59
CA ASN A 172 -14.56 -12.48 3.05
C ASN A 172 -13.27 -11.83 3.59
N ILE A 173 -13.38 -10.53 3.88
CA ILE A 173 -12.24 -9.72 4.30
C ILE A 173 -11.71 -10.19 5.66
N LYS A 174 -12.59 -10.59 6.58
CA LYS A 174 -12.23 -11.02 7.93
C LYS A 174 -11.43 -12.33 7.91
N ASP A 175 -11.88 -13.30 7.12
CA ASP A 175 -11.26 -14.63 7.05
C ASP A 175 -10.18 -14.69 5.95
N GLY A 176 -9.96 -13.56 5.24
CA GLY A 176 -8.81 -13.38 4.37
C GLY A 176 -8.88 -14.08 3.02
N GLY A 177 -10.07 -14.22 2.40
CA GLY A 177 -10.17 -14.85 1.08
C GLY A 177 -11.59 -15.00 0.55
N ILE A 178 -11.77 -15.84 -0.47
CA ILE A 178 -13.08 -16.07 -1.09
C ILE A 178 -13.93 -17.04 -0.26
N GLN A 179 -15.23 -16.76 -0.15
CA GLN A 179 -16.23 -17.63 0.45
C GLN A 179 -17.31 -17.94 -0.58
N CYS A 180 -17.62 -19.22 -0.79
CA CYS A 180 -18.62 -19.66 -1.75
C CYS A 180 -20.05 -19.40 -1.27
N ALA A 181 -21.00 -19.31 -2.22
CA ALA A 181 -22.41 -19.08 -1.94
C ALA A 181 -23.01 -20.09 -0.98
N HIS A 182 -22.64 -21.36 -1.10
CA HIS A 182 -23.11 -22.43 -0.23
C HIS A 182 -22.79 -22.18 1.27
N CYS A 183 -21.55 -21.80 1.57
CA CYS A 183 -21.16 -21.45 2.94
C CYS A 183 -21.84 -20.19 3.46
N ILE A 184 -22.12 -19.20 2.56
CA ILE A 184 -22.87 -18.01 2.92
C ILE A 184 -24.31 -18.35 3.33
N GLU A 185 -24.98 -19.21 2.56
CA GLU A 185 -26.34 -19.66 2.85
C GLU A 185 -26.43 -20.49 4.14
N GLN A 186 -25.48 -21.38 4.37
CA GLN A 186 -25.42 -22.15 5.64
C GLN A 186 -25.28 -21.24 6.86
N MET A 187 -24.42 -20.22 6.79
CA MET A 187 -24.27 -19.27 7.89
C MET A 187 -25.53 -18.44 8.14
N ARG A 188 -26.27 -18.09 7.09
CA ARG A 188 -27.58 -17.42 7.22
C ARG A 188 -28.61 -18.33 7.87
N GLY A 189 -28.67 -19.61 7.48
CA GLY A 189 -29.59 -20.60 8.04
C GLY A 189 -29.36 -20.83 9.55
N THR A 190 -28.11 -20.96 9.99
CA THR A 190 -27.78 -21.15 11.40
C THR A 190 -28.10 -19.93 12.27
N GLN A 191 -28.07 -18.72 11.75
CA GLN A 191 -28.45 -17.51 12.49
C GLN A 191 -29.97 -17.41 12.72
N TYR A 192 -30.80 -17.90 11.80
CA TYR A 192 -32.24 -17.93 11.99
C TYR A 192 -32.70 -18.93 13.08
N VAL A 193 -31.91 -19.98 13.33
CA VAL A 193 -32.24 -21.00 14.35
C VAL A 193 -31.82 -20.55 15.77
N HIS A 194 -30.81 -19.69 15.89
CA HIS A 194 -30.33 -19.20 17.20
C HIS A 194 -30.98 -17.88 17.65
N SER A 195 -31.75 -17.17 16.81
CA SER A 195 -32.33 -15.87 17.17
C SER A 195 -33.67 -15.94 17.87
N ASN A 196 -34.14 -17.12 18.29
CA ASN A 196 -35.39 -17.23 19.06
C ASN A 196 -35.27 -17.00 20.57
N ASN A 197 -34.08 -16.70 21.08
CA ASN A 197 -33.95 -16.27 22.48
C ASN A 197 -32.83 -15.21 22.60
N ASN A 198 -33.28 -13.97 22.85
CA ASN A 198 -32.52 -12.78 23.22
C ASN A 198 -31.84 -11.96 22.09
N SER A 199 -32.55 -10.88 21.79
CA SER A 199 -32.18 -9.68 21.03
C SER A 199 -30.74 -9.19 21.20
N VAL A 200 -29.88 -9.51 20.27
CA VAL A 200 -28.76 -8.64 19.88
C VAL A 200 -28.83 -8.54 18.35
N ASN A 201 -29.37 -7.42 17.88
CA ASN A 201 -29.34 -7.03 16.47
C ASN A 201 -27.87 -6.77 16.05
N ILE A 202 -27.14 -7.78 15.68
CA ILE A 202 -25.90 -7.60 14.92
C ILE A 202 -26.34 -7.44 13.47
N ASN A 203 -26.30 -6.20 12.98
CA ASN A 203 -26.55 -5.84 11.58
C ASN A 203 -25.47 -6.42 10.68
N ILE A 204 -25.53 -7.74 10.40
CA ILE A 204 -24.67 -8.42 9.41
C ILE A 204 -25.13 -8.13 7.98
N ASN A 205 -26.34 -7.55 7.81
CA ASN A 205 -26.98 -7.32 6.52
C ASN A 205 -26.36 -6.20 5.66
N ASN A 206 -25.39 -5.42 6.13
CA ASN A 206 -24.88 -4.27 5.38
C ASN A 206 -23.62 -4.52 4.52
N ASN A 207 -23.01 -5.72 4.58
CA ASN A 207 -21.74 -5.94 3.87
C ASN A 207 -21.78 -7.02 2.76
N ILE A 208 -22.85 -7.82 2.64
CA ILE A 208 -22.86 -8.96 1.70
C ILE A 208 -22.98 -8.49 0.24
N GLY A 209 -23.71 -7.41 -0.06
CA GLY A 209 -23.79 -6.86 -1.41
C GLY A 209 -22.61 -5.99 -1.85
N LYS A 210 -21.71 -5.64 -0.92
CA LYS A 210 -20.55 -4.77 -1.24
C LYS A 210 -19.29 -5.54 -1.62
N ASN A 211 -19.21 -6.83 -1.29
CA ASN A 211 -18.01 -7.65 -1.49
C ASN A 211 -18.25 -8.84 -2.44
N ASP A 212 -19.37 -8.82 -3.19
CA ASP A 212 -19.64 -9.84 -4.21
C ASP A 212 -18.55 -9.78 -5.28
N ILE A 213 -18.01 -10.95 -5.62
CA ILE A 213 -16.92 -11.04 -6.58
C ILE A 213 -17.17 -12.16 -7.60
N SER A 214 -17.04 -11.83 -8.87
CA SER A 214 -17.20 -12.77 -9.96
C SER A 214 -15.96 -13.68 -10.09
N TYR A 215 -16.14 -14.86 -10.69
CA TYR A 215 -15.02 -15.76 -11.02
C TYR A 215 -13.92 -15.02 -11.81
N LYS A 216 -14.32 -14.22 -12.83
CA LYS A 216 -13.36 -13.43 -13.62
C LYS A 216 -12.51 -12.50 -12.74
N ASN A 217 -13.13 -11.81 -11.80
CA ASN A 217 -12.46 -10.89 -10.90
C ASN A 217 -11.53 -11.62 -9.90
N ILE A 218 -11.90 -12.85 -9.46
CA ILE A 218 -11.01 -13.68 -8.63
C ILE A 218 -9.76 -14.08 -9.41
N VAL A 219 -9.92 -14.49 -10.68
CA VAL A 219 -8.79 -14.81 -11.55
C VAL A 219 -7.92 -13.57 -11.77
N LEU A 220 -8.52 -12.40 -11.99
CA LEU A 220 -7.79 -11.14 -12.14
C LEU A 220 -6.96 -10.83 -10.87
N LEU A 221 -7.54 -10.92 -9.66
CA LEU A 221 -6.79 -10.72 -8.41
C LEU A 221 -5.60 -11.67 -8.28
N ASN A 222 -5.77 -12.95 -8.67
CA ASN A 222 -4.66 -13.91 -8.70
C ASN A 222 -3.55 -13.47 -9.68
N ASN A 223 -3.93 -13.01 -10.87
CA ASN A 223 -2.99 -12.52 -11.88
C ASN A 223 -2.27 -11.26 -11.40
N MET A 224 -2.97 -10.31 -10.78
CA MET A 224 -2.38 -9.11 -10.17
C MET A 224 -1.30 -9.44 -9.15
N LEU A 225 -1.47 -10.50 -8.36
CA LEU A 225 -0.48 -10.92 -7.34
C LEU A 225 0.85 -11.38 -7.94
N VAL A 226 0.86 -11.90 -9.16
CA VAL A 226 2.06 -12.48 -9.80
C VAL A 226 2.61 -11.63 -10.96
N SER A 227 1.81 -10.75 -11.54
CA SER A 227 2.20 -9.85 -12.64
C SER A 227 3.21 -8.79 -12.19
N LYS A 228 3.80 -8.06 -13.15
CA LYS A 228 4.54 -6.82 -12.87
C LYS A 228 3.55 -5.68 -12.58
N LEU A 229 4.03 -4.61 -11.93
CA LEU A 229 3.20 -3.41 -11.66
C LEU A 229 2.79 -2.67 -12.94
N ASP A 230 3.59 -2.77 -13.98
CA ASP A 230 3.43 -2.12 -15.28
C ASP A 230 2.91 -3.06 -16.37
N ASP A 231 2.28 -4.15 -16.00
CA ASP A 231 1.62 -5.09 -16.91
C ASP A 231 0.32 -4.45 -17.47
N ASN A 232 0.40 -3.93 -18.71
CA ASN A 232 -0.71 -3.20 -19.31
C ASN A 232 -1.96 -4.06 -19.52
N ASP A 233 -1.82 -5.36 -19.76
CA ASP A 233 -2.97 -6.25 -19.95
C ASP A 233 -3.74 -6.37 -18.63
N ILE A 234 -3.04 -6.56 -17.53
CA ILE A 234 -3.64 -6.61 -16.18
C ILE A 234 -4.22 -5.25 -15.78
N ILE A 235 -3.47 -4.16 -15.99
CA ILE A 235 -3.90 -2.81 -15.64
C ILE A 235 -5.24 -2.47 -16.32
N SER A 236 -5.41 -2.82 -17.60
CA SER A 236 -6.63 -2.51 -18.38
C SER A 236 -7.86 -3.30 -17.91
N GLU A 237 -7.68 -4.42 -17.20
CA GLU A 237 -8.79 -5.22 -16.68
C GLU A 237 -9.30 -4.78 -15.29
N VAL A 238 -8.54 -3.93 -14.58
CA VAL A 238 -8.90 -3.47 -13.23
C VAL A 238 -10.09 -2.51 -13.32
N SER A 239 -11.18 -2.81 -12.62
CA SER A 239 -12.39 -1.99 -12.54
C SER A 239 -12.52 -1.32 -11.18
N ASP A 240 -13.44 -0.32 -11.08
CA ASP A 240 -13.75 0.34 -9.81
C ASP A 240 -14.13 -0.63 -8.69
N ILE A 241 -14.87 -1.69 -9.04
CA ILE A 241 -15.26 -2.72 -8.08
C ILE A 241 -14.01 -3.38 -7.49
N ILE A 242 -13.04 -3.71 -8.32
CA ILE A 242 -11.77 -4.32 -7.87
C ILE A 242 -10.97 -3.33 -7.03
N ARG A 243 -10.87 -2.07 -7.45
CA ARG A 243 -10.22 -1.00 -6.68
C ARG A 243 -10.81 -0.87 -5.27
N ILE A 244 -12.15 -0.83 -5.19
CA ILE A 244 -12.88 -0.74 -3.91
C ILE A 244 -12.65 -1.98 -3.03
N LEU A 245 -12.71 -3.18 -3.61
CA LEU A 245 -12.50 -4.43 -2.86
C LEU A 245 -11.08 -4.50 -2.27
N ILE A 246 -10.07 -4.19 -3.07
CA ILE A 246 -8.66 -4.18 -2.62
C ILE A 246 -8.47 -3.14 -1.50
N LYS A 247 -9.01 -1.93 -1.68
CA LYS A 247 -8.89 -0.86 -0.69
C LYS A 247 -9.58 -1.22 0.63
N ASN A 248 -10.77 -1.80 0.58
CA ASN A 248 -11.46 -2.28 1.78
C ASN A 248 -10.69 -3.40 2.48
N TYR A 249 -10.11 -4.32 1.70
CA TYR A 249 -9.27 -5.40 2.21
C TYR A 249 -8.02 -4.86 2.91
N LEU A 250 -7.29 -3.97 2.24
CA LEU A 250 -6.11 -3.30 2.80
C LEU A 250 -6.45 -2.61 4.13
N PHE A 251 -7.47 -1.72 4.12
CA PHE A 251 -7.81 -0.91 5.28
C PHE A 251 -8.27 -1.73 6.49
N TYR A 252 -8.98 -2.82 6.24
CA TYR A 252 -9.38 -3.73 7.30
C TYR A 252 -8.15 -4.33 8.01
N HIS A 253 -7.22 -4.89 7.24
CA HIS A 253 -6.07 -5.58 7.79
C HIS A 253 -5.01 -4.67 8.41
N ILE A 254 -4.84 -3.46 7.91
CA ILE A 254 -3.95 -2.47 8.55
C ILE A 254 -4.61 -1.72 9.71
N GLY A 255 -5.94 -1.85 9.91
CA GLY A 255 -6.69 -1.18 10.97
C GLY A 255 -6.79 0.34 10.82
N LYS A 256 -6.60 0.89 9.62
CA LYS A 256 -6.68 2.33 9.32
C LYS A 256 -7.26 2.58 7.95
N SER A 257 -8.22 3.50 7.85
CA SER A 257 -8.85 3.92 6.59
C SER A 257 -8.80 5.43 6.35
N ASP A 258 -8.38 6.20 7.34
CA ASP A 258 -8.29 7.66 7.26
C ASP A 258 -6.85 8.10 6.97
N PHE A 259 -6.60 8.38 5.69
CA PHE A 259 -5.34 8.94 5.18
C PHE A 259 -5.61 10.35 4.65
N THR A 260 -4.79 11.30 5.10
CA THR A 260 -4.96 12.73 4.75
C THR A 260 -4.93 12.94 3.24
N THR A 261 -4.02 12.27 2.57
CA THR A 261 -3.84 12.38 1.11
C THR A 261 -5.00 11.77 0.32
N LEU A 262 -5.59 10.67 0.78
CA LEU A 262 -6.80 10.10 0.16
C LEU A 262 -8.02 10.99 0.31
N ASN A 263 -8.12 11.72 1.41
CA ASN A 263 -9.21 12.68 1.61
C ASN A 263 -9.12 13.87 0.65
N LEU A 264 -7.91 14.24 0.20
CA LEU A 264 -7.71 15.25 -0.85
C LEU A 264 -8.15 14.71 -2.22
N LEU A 265 -7.77 13.48 -2.58
CA LEU A 265 -8.23 12.82 -3.82
C LEU A 265 -9.75 12.77 -3.93
N ARG A 266 -10.45 12.41 -2.84
CA ARG A 266 -11.93 12.30 -2.82
C ARG A 266 -12.66 13.64 -2.95
N LYS A 267 -12.04 14.75 -2.59
CA LYS A 267 -12.65 16.09 -2.63
C LYS A 267 -12.54 16.74 -3.99
N GLY A 268 -11.84 16.12 -4.95
CA GLY A 268 -11.58 16.68 -6.27
C GLY A 268 -10.92 18.06 -6.11
N VAL A 269 -9.65 18.10 -5.99
CA VAL A 269 -8.94 19.38 -5.99
C VAL A 269 -9.03 20.00 -7.36
#